data_85d2c8b212e73d7af7e96b12cdab484a
#
_entry.id   85d2c8b212e73d7af7e96b12cdab484a
#
_cell.length_a   1.000
_cell.length_b   1.000
_cell.length_c   1.000
_cell.angle_alpha   90.00
_cell.angle_beta   90.00
_cell.angle_gamma   90.00
#
_symmetry.space_group_name_H-M   'P 1'
#
loop_
_entity.id
_entity.type
_entity.pdbx_description
1 polymer ?
#
loop_
_entity_poly.entity_id
_entity_poly.type
_entity_poly.pdbx_seq_one_letter_code
_entity_poly.pdbx_strand_id
1 'polypeptide(L)'
;MRTLFLIGLLALGEPALAAAPTRLTEPAVRDFVGRQSKAWNAGDLGRYFALFAPGATFTDQGRAKDGRVVPYGTSTLAEARAQTRRARAKSKVAETTLISRIEIAPDGRSARVVAGEQIVLTTAGRARHLCAERVQTLIATPAGLRSKGQTDTYGPCR
;
A
#
# COMPACT_ATOMS: atom_id res chain seq x y z
N MET A 1 47.35 27.16 -43.54
CA MET A 1 46.69 25.95 -42.94
C MET A 1 45.59 26.43 -41.98
N ARG A 2 44.32 26.26 -42.36
CA ARG A 2 43.15 26.67 -41.57
C ARG A 2 42.51 25.40 -41.02
N THR A 3 42.58 25.19 -39.68
CA THR A 3 42.00 24.05 -38.99
C THR A 3 40.54 24.39 -38.66
N LEU A 4 39.57 23.70 -39.26
CA LEU A 4 38.15 23.76 -38.88
C LEU A 4 37.93 22.87 -37.67
N PHE A 5 37.46 23.43 -36.56
CA PHE A 5 36.93 22.68 -35.43
C PHE A 5 35.41 22.43 -35.65
N LEU A 6 35.04 21.17 -35.83
CA LEU A 6 33.64 20.74 -35.81
C LEU A 6 33.21 20.57 -34.33
N ILE A 7 32.30 21.43 -33.87
CA ILE A 7 31.64 21.26 -32.57
C ILE A 7 30.45 20.37 -32.77
N GLY A 8 30.54 19.12 -32.28
CA GLY A 8 29.43 18.19 -32.25
C GLY A 8 28.45 18.55 -31.13
N LEU A 9 27.20 18.89 -31.49
CA LEU A 9 26.09 19.16 -30.58
C LEU A 9 25.55 17.81 -30.09
N LEU A 10 25.84 17.41 -28.84
CA LEU A 10 25.22 16.28 -28.16
C LEU A 10 23.83 16.73 -27.69
N ALA A 11 22.78 16.29 -28.37
CA ALA A 11 21.42 16.43 -27.93
C ALA A 11 21.18 15.47 -26.75
N LEU A 12 21.16 16.01 -25.54
CA LEU A 12 20.68 15.28 -24.33
C LEU A 12 19.17 15.13 -24.44
N GLY A 13 18.72 13.95 -24.83
CA GLY A 13 17.31 13.58 -24.78
C GLY A 13 16.84 13.54 -23.33
N GLU A 14 15.96 14.48 -22.94
CA GLU A 14 15.27 14.44 -21.65
C GLU A 14 14.42 13.16 -21.58
N PRO A 15 14.49 12.37 -20.47
CA PRO A 15 13.61 11.24 -20.29
C PRO A 15 12.18 11.77 -20.15
N ALA A 16 11.30 11.41 -21.08
CA ALA A 16 9.88 11.70 -21.01
C ALA A 16 9.33 11.09 -19.73
N LEU A 17 9.00 11.91 -18.73
CA LEU A 17 8.24 11.51 -17.57
C LEU A 17 6.91 10.93 -18.04
N ALA A 18 6.74 9.60 -17.93
CA ALA A 18 5.48 8.95 -18.25
C ALA A 18 4.36 9.63 -17.46
N ALA A 19 3.43 10.26 -18.15
CA ALA A 19 2.27 10.90 -17.55
C ALA A 19 1.53 9.87 -16.68
N ALA A 20 1.24 10.23 -15.43
CA ALA A 20 0.47 9.37 -14.55
C ALA A 20 -0.87 9.00 -15.21
N PRO A 21 -1.33 7.75 -15.09
CA PRO A 21 -2.55 7.32 -15.74
C PRO A 21 -3.71 8.21 -15.29
N THR A 22 -4.38 8.84 -16.23
CA THR A 22 -5.52 9.73 -15.97
C THR A 22 -6.73 8.97 -15.42
N ARG A 23 -6.76 7.65 -15.60
CA ARG A 23 -7.82 6.76 -15.12
C ARG A 23 -7.22 5.48 -14.54
N LEU A 24 -7.78 5.02 -13.42
CA LEU A 24 -7.44 3.75 -12.82
C LEU A 24 -7.99 2.59 -13.66
N THR A 25 -7.22 1.52 -13.72
CA THR A 25 -7.64 0.24 -14.31
C THR A 25 -7.46 -0.87 -13.27
N GLU A 26 -8.22 -1.94 -13.39
CA GLU A 26 -8.11 -3.07 -12.46
C GLU A 26 -6.68 -3.67 -12.43
N PRO A 27 -5.99 -3.88 -13.57
CA PRO A 27 -4.59 -4.33 -13.53
C PRO A 27 -3.67 -3.38 -12.77
N ALA A 28 -3.80 -2.06 -12.94
CA ALA A 28 -2.99 -1.08 -12.22
C ALA A 28 -3.26 -1.09 -10.71
N VAL A 29 -4.51 -1.32 -10.29
CA VAL A 29 -4.89 -1.48 -8.88
C VAL A 29 -4.28 -2.76 -8.30
N ARG A 30 -4.37 -3.89 -9.00
CA ARG A 30 -3.78 -5.17 -8.57
C ARG A 30 -2.27 -5.07 -8.43
N ASP A 31 -1.59 -4.45 -9.39
CA ASP A 31 -0.16 -4.22 -9.34
C ASP A 31 0.24 -3.32 -8.15
N PHE A 32 -0.55 -2.28 -7.86
CA PHE A 32 -0.33 -1.43 -6.69
C PHE A 32 -0.39 -2.23 -5.39
N VAL A 33 -1.44 -3.05 -5.19
CA VAL A 33 -1.59 -3.90 -4.00
C VAL A 33 -0.43 -4.91 -3.92
N GLY A 34 -0.01 -5.48 -5.04
CA GLY A 34 1.15 -6.37 -5.10
C GLY A 34 2.46 -5.69 -4.65
N ARG A 35 2.67 -4.43 -5.04
CA ARG A 35 3.82 -3.64 -4.56
C ARG A 35 3.75 -3.35 -3.06
N GLN A 36 2.56 -3.05 -2.53
CA GLN A 36 2.35 -2.87 -1.08
C GLN A 36 2.71 -4.16 -0.33
N SER A 37 2.13 -5.29 -0.74
CA SER A 37 2.36 -6.60 -0.12
C SER A 37 3.85 -6.99 -0.17
N LYS A 38 4.52 -6.78 -1.31
CA LYS A 38 5.95 -7.04 -1.47
C LYS A 38 6.81 -6.19 -0.52
N ALA A 39 6.56 -4.88 -0.45
CA ALA A 39 7.30 -3.99 0.44
C ALA A 39 7.06 -4.32 1.91
N TRP A 40 5.80 -4.64 2.27
CA TRP A 40 5.42 -5.04 3.61
C TRP A 40 6.14 -6.33 4.05
N ASN A 41 6.08 -7.39 3.25
CA ASN A 41 6.71 -8.66 3.55
C ASN A 41 8.25 -8.60 3.59
N ALA A 42 8.84 -7.73 2.75
CA ALA A 42 10.27 -7.46 2.80
C ALA A 42 10.73 -6.64 4.02
N GLY A 43 9.78 -6.09 4.81
CA GLY A 43 10.09 -5.18 5.91
C GLY A 43 10.57 -3.80 5.45
N ASP A 44 10.45 -3.47 4.16
CA ASP A 44 10.80 -2.17 3.60
C ASP A 44 9.69 -1.14 3.91
N LEU A 45 9.67 -0.71 5.18
CA LEU A 45 8.69 0.26 5.67
C LEU A 45 8.80 1.62 4.95
N GLY A 46 9.99 1.97 4.46
CA GLY A 46 10.17 3.17 3.66
C GLY A 46 9.33 3.12 2.38
N ARG A 47 9.52 2.07 1.60
CA ARG A 47 8.80 1.84 0.36
C ARG A 47 7.30 1.59 0.59
N TYR A 48 6.94 0.83 1.63
CA TYR A 48 5.54 0.58 1.97
C TYR A 48 4.78 1.87 2.25
N PHE A 49 5.27 2.69 3.18
CA PHE A 49 4.58 3.94 3.57
C PHE A 49 4.66 5.05 2.50
N ALA A 50 5.61 4.97 1.58
CA ALA A 50 5.65 5.87 0.41
C ALA A 50 4.48 5.65 -0.56
N LEU A 51 3.78 4.51 -0.50
CA LEU A 51 2.60 4.22 -1.30
C LEU A 51 1.31 4.88 -0.76
N PHE A 52 1.37 5.53 0.39
CA PHE A 52 0.22 6.23 0.98
C PHE A 52 0.27 7.73 0.71
N ALA A 53 -0.89 8.35 0.60
CA ALA A 53 -1.01 9.80 0.52
C ALA A 53 -0.65 10.44 1.87
N PRO A 54 -0.18 11.70 1.90
CA PRO A 54 0.24 12.37 3.14
C PRO A 54 -0.83 12.40 4.23
N GLY A 55 -2.12 12.52 3.86
CA GLY A 55 -3.26 12.52 4.79
C GLY A 55 -3.90 11.14 5.00
N ALA A 56 -3.19 10.04 4.67
CA ALA A 56 -3.73 8.70 4.86
C ALA A 56 -4.01 8.38 6.33
N THR A 57 -5.11 7.65 6.57
CA THR A 57 -5.51 7.17 7.89
C THR A 57 -5.53 5.65 7.94
N PHE A 58 -5.22 5.08 9.10
CA PHE A 58 -5.19 3.64 9.36
C PHE A 58 -6.13 3.34 10.50
N THR A 59 -7.12 2.51 10.27
CA THR A 59 -8.09 2.10 11.28
C THR A 59 -7.96 0.61 11.53
N ASP A 60 -7.73 0.25 12.78
CA ASP A 60 -7.76 -1.11 13.26
C ASP A 60 -9.05 -1.36 14.04
N GLN A 61 -9.71 -2.48 13.76
CA GLN A 61 -10.94 -2.87 14.44
C GLN A 61 -11.05 -4.39 14.50
N GLY A 62 -11.86 -4.90 15.41
CA GLY A 62 -12.12 -6.32 15.58
C GLY A 62 -13.57 -6.67 15.35
N ARG A 63 -13.83 -7.88 14.87
CA ARG A 63 -15.17 -8.46 14.80
C ARG A 63 -15.39 -9.34 16.02
N ALA A 64 -16.33 -8.95 16.89
CA ALA A 64 -16.75 -9.72 18.03
C ALA A 64 -17.52 -10.99 17.59
N LYS A 65 -17.71 -11.94 18.51
CA LYS A 65 -18.42 -13.21 18.23
C LYS A 65 -19.86 -13.01 17.77
N ASP A 66 -20.51 -11.96 18.24
CA ASP A 66 -21.88 -11.56 17.85
C ASP A 66 -21.93 -10.78 16.51
N GLY A 67 -20.79 -10.64 15.82
CA GLY A 67 -20.66 -9.96 14.53
C GLY A 67 -20.45 -8.45 14.63
N ARG A 68 -20.59 -7.84 15.82
CA ARG A 68 -20.34 -6.40 16.00
C ARG A 68 -18.88 -6.07 15.69
N VAL A 69 -18.68 -4.90 15.07
CA VAL A 69 -17.36 -4.34 14.84
C VAL A 69 -17.00 -3.41 15.99
N VAL A 70 -15.83 -3.64 16.59
CA VAL A 70 -15.31 -2.87 17.72
C VAL A 70 -14.04 -2.16 17.25
N PRO A 71 -14.01 -0.82 17.21
CA PRO A 71 -12.80 -0.08 16.83
C PRO A 71 -11.73 -0.21 17.91
N TYR A 72 -10.48 -0.42 17.49
CA TYR A 72 -9.31 -0.38 18.37
C TYR A 72 -8.65 1.00 18.34
N GLY A 73 -8.76 1.72 17.22
CA GLY A 73 -8.25 3.05 17.04
C GLY A 73 -8.01 3.42 15.58
N THR A 74 -7.75 4.70 15.38
CA THR A 74 -7.35 5.26 14.10
C THR A 74 -6.03 6.01 14.28
N SER A 75 -5.12 5.86 13.33
CA SER A 75 -3.80 6.47 13.32
C SER A 75 -3.59 7.28 12.05
N THR A 76 -2.86 8.36 12.16
CA THR A 76 -2.26 9.07 11.02
C THR A 76 -1.15 8.25 10.38
N LEU A 77 -0.71 8.63 9.18
CA LEU A 77 0.43 8.00 8.50
C LEU A 77 1.71 8.01 9.36
N ALA A 78 1.97 9.10 10.07
CA ALA A 78 3.15 9.22 10.92
C ALA A 78 3.09 8.29 12.13
N GLU A 79 1.93 8.22 12.79
CA GLU A 79 1.70 7.33 13.94
C GLU A 79 1.74 5.86 13.52
N ALA A 80 1.07 5.49 12.42
CA ALA A 80 1.09 4.14 11.89
C ALA A 80 2.53 3.69 11.56
N ARG A 81 3.33 4.56 10.91
CA ARG A 81 4.75 4.29 10.64
C ARG A 81 5.55 4.05 11.93
N ALA A 82 5.35 4.88 12.95
CA ALA A 82 6.06 4.74 14.23
C ALA A 82 5.64 3.46 14.98
N GLN A 83 4.33 3.17 15.02
CA GLN A 83 3.78 1.95 15.64
C GLN A 83 4.30 0.69 14.95
N THR A 84 4.24 0.66 13.61
CA THR A 84 4.73 -0.48 12.80
C THR A 84 6.23 -0.72 13.02
N ARG A 85 7.03 0.34 13.06
CA ARG A 85 8.48 0.21 13.32
C ARG A 85 8.73 -0.44 14.69
N ARG A 86 8.01 -0.01 15.74
CA ARG A 86 8.11 -0.60 17.09
C ARG A 86 7.67 -2.07 17.12
N ALA A 87 6.57 -2.40 16.42
CA ALA A 87 6.07 -3.77 16.35
C ALA A 87 7.05 -4.70 15.60
N ARG A 88 7.57 -4.26 14.46
CA ARG A 88 8.53 -5.02 13.64
C ARG A 88 9.89 -5.22 14.33
N ALA A 89 10.28 -4.34 15.25
CA ALA A 89 11.49 -4.54 16.07
C ALA A 89 11.36 -5.74 17.03
N LYS A 90 10.14 -6.15 17.38
CA LYS A 90 9.85 -7.24 18.33
C LYS A 90 9.32 -8.51 17.66
N SER A 91 8.86 -8.43 16.41
CA SER A 91 8.12 -9.51 15.75
C SER A 91 8.42 -9.54 14.26
N LYS A 92 8.48 -10.77 13.71
CA LYS A 92 8.45 -11.00 12.26
C LYS A 92 6.98 -11.11 11.84
N VAL A 93 6.68 -10.53 10.68
CA VAL A 93 5.33 -10.59 10.09
C VAL A 93 5.47 -11.10 8.66
N ALA A 94 4.69 -12.13 8.32
CA ALA A 94 4.44 -12.56 6.96
C ALA A 94 2.94 -12.41 6.68
N GLU A 95 2.59 -11.83 5.54
CA GLU A 95 1.21 -11.52 5.19
C GLU A 95 0.91 -11.99 3.76
N THR A 96 -0.24 -12.65 3.58
CA THR A 96 -0.78 -12.99 2.27
C THR A 96 -2.04 -12.18 2.04
N THR A 97 -2.05 -11.39 0.97
CA THR A 97 -3.18 -10.54 0.57
C THR A 97 -3.94 -11.18 -0.59
N LEU A 98 -5.23 -11.43 -0.40
CA LEU A 98 -6.13 -12.00 -1.40
C LEU A 98 -7.22 -10.98 -1.75
N ILE A 99 -7.08 -10.29 -2.89
CA ILE A 99 -8.08 -9.31 -3.35
C ILE A 99 -9.37 -10.06 -3.70
N SER A 100 -10.45 -9.72 -2.99
CA SER A 100 -11.80 -10.24 -3.23
C SER A 100 -12.65 -9.34 -4.12
N ARG A 101 -12.43 -8.01 -4.07
CA ARG A 101 -13.20 -7.04 -4.85
C ARG A 101 -12.41 -5.77 -5.15
N ILE A 102 -12.60 -5.25 -6.36
CA ILE A 102 -12.12 -3.94 -6.80
C ILE A 102 -13.31 -3.19 -7.38
N GLU A 103 -13.59 -1.99 -6.88
CA GLU A 103 -14.63 -1.09 -7.35
C GLU A 103 -13.96 0.21 -7.80
N ILE A 104 -13.92 0.45 -9.11
CA ILE A 104 -13.38 1.69 -9.67
C ILE A 104 -14.51 2.68 -9.80
N ALA A 105 -14.32 3.90 -9.29
CA ALA A 105 -15.31 4.97 -9.43
C ALA A 105 -15.57 5.30 -10.92
N PRO A 106 -16.77 5.77 -11.28
CA PRO A 106 -17.14 6.06 -12.69
C PRO A 106 -16.20 7.06 -13.38
N ASP A 107 -15.64 8.00 -12.61
CA ASP A 107 -14.66 8.97 -13.11
C ASP A 107 -13.27 8.36 -13.33
N GLY A 108 -13.04 7.12 -12.86
CA GLY A 108 -11.77 6.43 -12.93
C GLY A 108 -10.67 7.01 -12.03
N ARG A 109 -10.98 7.94 -11.12
CA ARG A 109 -9.97 8.65 -10.31
C ARG A 109 -9.72 8.00 -8.94
N SER A 110 -10.61 7.11 -8.52
CA SER A 110 -10.46 6.36 -7.27
C SER A 110 -10.90 4.92 -7.44
N ALA A 111 -10.42 4.06 -6.55
CA ALA A 111 -10.87 2.67 -6.46
C ALA A 111 -10.97 2.28 -4.98
N ARG A 112 -12.02 1.51 -4.65
CA ARG A 112 -12.15 0.80 -3.39
C ARG A 112 -11.70 -0.63 -3.58
N VAL A 113 -10.78 -1.10 -2.74
CA VAL A 113 -10.26 -2.46 -2.76
C VAL A 113 -10.66 -3.16 -1.47
N VAL A 114 -11.20 -4.37 -1.59
CA VAL A 114 -11.46 -5.27 -0.48
C VAL A 114 -10.57 -6.49 -0.63
N ALA A 115 -9.84 -6.85 0.40
CA ALA A 115 -8.95 -8.00 0.42
C ALA A 115 -9.03 -8.77 1.74
N GLY A 116 -8.87 -10.09 1.68
CA GLY A 116 -8.60 -10.91 2.84
C GLY A 116 -7.10 -10.93 3.14
N GLU A 117 -6.75 -10.79 4.40
CA GLU A 117 -5.37 -10.87 4.89
C GLU A 117 -5.19 -12.09 5.77
N GLN A 118 -4.19 -12.91 5.44
CA GLN A 118 -3.72 -13.99 6.30
C GLN A 118 -2.34 -13.59 6.82
N ILE A 119 -2.23 -13.47 8.14
CA ILE A 119 -1.06 -12.89 8.79
C ILE A 119 -0.45 -13.93 9.73
N VAL A 120 0.84 -14.18 9.58
CA VAL A 120 1.64 -14.95 10.53
C VAL A 120 2.54 -13.98 11.29
N LEU A 121 2.24 -13.81 12.56
CA LEU A 121 3.02 -12.98 13.48
C LEU A 121 3.89 -13.88 14.35
N THR A 122 5.22 -13.77 14.25
CA THR A 122 6.18 -14.52 15.06
C THR A 122 6.86 -13.60 16.06
N THR A 123 6.64 -13.87 17.36
CA THR A 123 7.25 -13.13 18.48
C THR A 123 7.93 -14.11 19.41
N ALA A 124 9.20 -13.90 19.73
CA ALA A 124 9.99 -14.79 20.59
C ALA A 124 9.87 -16.28 20.20
N GLY A 125 9.92 -16.56 18.90
CA GLY A 125 9.83 -17.92 18.36
C GLY A 125 8.41 -18.54 18.31
N ARG A 126 7.40 -17.85 18.82
CA ARG A 126 6.01 -18.32 18.79
C ARG A 126 5.24 -17.68 17.64
N ALA A 127 4.67 -18.49 16.77
CA ALA A 127 3.82 -18.04 15.68
C ALA A 127 2.34 -17.93 16.13
N ARG A 128 1.69 -16.84 15.70
CA ARG A 128 0.24 -16.63 15.82
C ARG A 128 -0.32 -16.35 14.42
N HIS A 129 -1.43 -17.01 14.11
CA HIS A 129 -2.17 -16.77 12.88
C HIS A 129 -3.31 -15.79 13.16
N LEU A 130 -3.40 -14.76 12.36
CA LEU A 130 -4.43 -13.73 12.41
C LEU A 130 -5.03 -13.61 11.00
N CYS A 131 -6.32 -13.28 10.95
CA CYS A 131 -6.99 -12.97 9.70
C CYS A 131 -7.68 -11.62 9.82
N ALA A 132 -7.69 -10.86 8.72
CA ALA A 132 -8.40 -9.60 8.64
C ALA A 132 -9.06 -9.44 7.27
N GLU A 133 -10.11 -8.65 7.22
CA GLU A 133 -10.60 -8.04 6.00
C GLU A 133 -10.02 -6.63 5.93
N ARG A 134 -9.28 -6.34 4.86
CA ARG A 134 -8.74 -5.01 4.57
C ARG A 134 -9.61 -4.30 3.55
N VAL A 135 -10.01 -3.08 3.87
CA VAL A 135 -10.63 -2.17 2.93
C VAL A 135 -9.74 -0.95 2.76
N GLN A 136 -9.35 -0.64 1.53
CA GLN A 136 -8.56 0.56 1.24
C GLN A 136 -9.13 1.35 0.06
N THR A 137 -8.91 2.66 0.06
CA THR A 137 -9.25 3.56 -1.04
C THR A 137 -7.98 4.02 -1.73
N LEU A 138 -7.87 3.73 -3.02
CA LEU A 138 -6.79 4.21 -3.88
C LEU A 138 -7.24 5.44 -4.64
N ILE A 139 -6.32 6.35 -4.90
CA ILE A 139 -6.53 7.54 -5.72
C ILE A 139 -5.43 7.69 -6.77
N ALA A 140 -5.80 8.20 -7.93
CA ALA A 140 -4.86 8.67 -8.93
C ALA A 140 -4.31 10.03 -8.51
N THR A 141 -2.99 10.17 -8.50
CA THR A 141 -2.28 11.43 -8.26
C THR A 141 -1.29 11.69 -9.39
N PRO A 142 -0.78 12.93 -9.56
CA PRO A 142 0.28 13.20 -10.55
C PRO A 142 1.53 12.32 -10.37
N ALA A 143 1.82 11.87 -9.14
CA ALA A 143 2.93 10.99 -8.83
C ALA A 143 2.58 9.49 -8.90
N GLY A 144 1.45 9.12 -9.54
CA GLY A 144 0.93 7.75 -9.63
C GLY A 144 -0.12 7.42 -8.58
N LEU A 145 -0.44 6.13 -8.43
CA LEU A 145 -1.41 5.67 -7.43
C LEU A 145 -0.91 5.88 -6.00
N ARG A 146 -1.84 6.28 -5.12
CA ARG A 146 -1.62 6.35 -3.67
C ARG A 146 -2.84 5.79 -2.93
N SER A 147 -2.60 5.19 -1.75
CA SER A 147 -3.69 4.84 -0.83
C SER A 147 -4.03 6.02 0.07
N LYS A 148 -5.30 6.33 0.22
CA LYS A 148 -5.81 7.30 1.22
C LYS A 148 -5.83 6.73 2.64
N GLY A 149 -5.48 5.46 2.79
CA GLY A 149 -5.49 4.73 4.05
C GLY A 149 -6.18 3.39 3.91
N GLN A 150 -6.28 2.68 5.02
CA GLN A 150 -6.89 1.37 5.09
C GLN A 150 -7.62 1.17 6.41
N THR A 151 -8.61 0.28 6.38
CA THR A 151 -9.27 -0.25 7.57
C THR A 151 -9.05 -1.75 7.60
N ASP A 152 -8.45 -2.26 8.66
CA ASP A 152 -8.24 -3.68 8.90
C ASP A 152 -9.24 -4.17 9.95
N THR A 153 -10.11 -5.11 9.58
CA THR A 153 -11.10 -5.73 10.48
C THR A 153 -10.65 -7.14 10.82
N TYR A 154 -10.06 -7.30 11.99
CA TYR A 154 -9.59 -8.60 12.47
C TYR A 154 -10.75 -9.48 12.90
N GLY A 155 -10.67 -10.79 12.57
CA GLY A 155 -11.67 -11.77 12.89
C GLY A 155 -11.12 -13.21 12.86
N PRO A 156 -12.00 -14.22 13.05
CA PRO A 156 -11.58 -15.61 12.94
C PRO A 156 -11.13 -15.91 11.51
N CYS A 157 -10.07 -16.71 11.37
CA CYS A 157 -9.68 -17.28 10.08
C CYS A 157 -10.75 -18.28 9.62
N ARG A 158 -11.19 -18.13 8.39
CA ARG A 158 -12.19 -19.01 7.75
C ARG A 158 -11.53 -19.86 6.69
#